data_3bd06aefd50a15ddaaece2379964a966
#
_entry.id   3bd06aefd50a15ddaaece2379964a966
#
_cell.length_a   1.000
_cell.length_b   1.000
_cell.length_c   1.000
_cell.angle_alpha   90.00
_cell.angle_beta   90.00
_cell.angle_gamma   90.00
#
_symmetry.space_group_name_H-M   'P 1'
#
loop_
_entity.id
_entity.type
_entity.pdbx_description
1 polymer ?
#
loop_
_entity_poly.entity_id
_entity_poly.type
_entity_poly.pdbx_seq_one_letter_code
_entity_poly.pdbx_strand_id
1 'polypeptide(L)'
;MKRLIVLLFLTLFTAFGQVRKARTYEAPVKSDTVKVMKDTEALKFTFNRFKLAQQKWFKFNQVSLNMSEVAFSNWSAGGESSISGIFNAKFRRRYTERTFFWDNELEINYGINAQKGREVRKTDDKLSLISSFGYRGDSQSFWYYTARYQFLSQISNGYNYPDVEKPISKFFAPAYITFGLGTEYAPSKIKFSIFLSPITLKTTAVLDQRLADEGAFGVERAQRAPDGTILKKGKRTHNELGFSVSGRWDKKVMENMILNTSFNFYGDYLKNFGNIDVDWETNLNLKVNSYVQARIGVHIKYDDDVKFYSYKAPNGEVHNYGARTQFKQVLGVGVLYTF
;
A
#
# COMPACT_ATOMS: atom_id res chain seq x y z
N MET A 1 -14.95 -21.42 -22.67
CA MET A 1 -14.05 -20.28 -22.44
C MET A 1 -13.26 -20.36 -21.12
N LYS A 2 -13.88 -20.66 -19.96
CA LYS A 2 -13.15 -20.75 -18.66
C LYS A 2 -11.97 -21.74 -18.64
N ARG A 3 -12.08 -22.90 -19.32
CA ARG A 3 -11.00 -23.90 -19.40
C ARG A 3 -9.82 -23.47 -20.30
N LEU A 4 -10.06 -22.60 -21.27
CA LEU A 4 -9.03 -22.11 -22.20
C LEU A 4 -8.09 -21.10 -21.52
N ILE A 5 -8.63 -20.27 -20.62
CA ILE A 5 -7.87 -19.24 -19.88
C ILE A 5 -6.92 -19.89 -18.87
N VAL A 6 -7.37 -20.95 -18.17
CA VAL A 6 -6.51 -21.71 -17.24
C VAL A 6 -5.36 -22.43 -18.00
N LEU A 7 -5.63 -22.95 -19.18
CA LEU A 7 -4.60 -23.55 -20.05
C LEU A 7 -3.61 -22.50 -20.56
N LEU A 8 -4.06 -21.30 -20.90
CA LEU A 8 -3.18 -20.20 -21.33
C LEU A 8 -2.25 -19.73 -20.20
N PHE A 9 -2.73 -19.67 -18.97
CA PHE A 9 -1.90 -19.36 -17.80
C PHE A 9 -0.87 -20.46 -17.49
N LEU A 10 -1.26 -21.73 -17.60
CA LEU A 10 -0.34 -22.85 -17.44
C LEU A 10 0.74 -22.91 -18.52
N THR A 11 0.40 -22.57 -19.77
CA THR A 11 1.38 -22.53 -20.87
C THR A 11 2.36 -21.36 -20.76
N LEU A 12 1.95 -20.23 -20.19
CA LEU A 12 2.86 -19.12 -19.87
C LEU A 12 3.90 -19.52 -18.80
N PHE A 13 3.54 -20.34 -17.84
CA PHE A 13 4.49 -20.85 -16.82
C PHE A 13 5.51 -21.83 -17.41
N THR A 14 5.14 -22.65 -18.40
CA THR A 14 6.07 -23.59 -19.05
C THR A 14 7.02 -22.91 -20.04
N ALA A 15 6.64 -21.79 -20.65
CA ALA A 15 7.47 -21.03 -21.58
C ALA A 15 8.68 -20.34 -20.92
N PHE A 16 8.60 -20.01 -19.61
CA PHE A 16 9.70 -19.41 -18.86
C PHE A 16 10.67 -20.42 -18.22
N GLY A 17 10.37 -21.72 -18.30
CA GLY A 17 11.18 -22.81 -17.74
C GLY A 17 12.33 -23.30 -18.61
N GLN A 18 12.68 -22.62 -19.71
CA GLN A 18 13.87 -22.99 -20.48
C GLN A 18 15.13 -22.58 -19.69
N VAL A 19 15.63 -23.53 -18.92
CA VAL A 19 16.97 -23.48 -18.33
C VAL A 19 17.96 -23.31 -19.48
N ARG A 20 18.53 -22.11 -19.64
CA ARG A 20 19.69 -21.91 -20.50
C ARG A 20 20.82 -22.79 -19.93
N LYS A 21 21.31 -23.73 -20.76
CA LYS A 21 22.51 -24.52 -20.46
C LYS A 21 23.57 -23.57 -19.91
N ALA A 22 24.09 -23.91 -18.72
CA ALA A 22 25.22 -23.22 -18.14
C ALA A 22 26.34 -23.15 -19.18
N ARG A 23 26.77 -21.94 -19.54
CA ARG A 23 28.01 -21.75 -20.26
C ARG A 23 29.11 -22.22 -19.31
N THR A 24 29.81 -23.27 -19.73
CA THR A 24 31.07 -23.68 -19.11
C THR A 24 31.99 -22.46 -19.11
N TYR A 25 32.29 -21.95 -17.93
CA TYR A 25 33.34 -20.95 -17.76
C TYR A 25 34.66 -21.67 -18.02
N GLU A 26 35.32 -21.33 -19.11
CA GLU A 26 36.76 -21.64 -19.23
C GLU A 26 37.48 -20.81 -18.17
N ALA A 27 38.26 -21.51 -17.35
CA ALA A 27 39.10 -20.87 -16.33
C ALA A 27 40.02 -19.85 -17.03
N PRO A 28 40.17 -18.63 -16.50
CA PRO A 28 41.08 -17.67 -17.09
C PRO A 28 42.51 -18.25 -17.05
N VAL A 29 43.17 -18.21 -18.23
CA VAL A 29 44.57 -18.57 -18.37
C VAL A 29 45.38 -17.81 -17.31
N LYS A 30 46.16 -18.51 -16.50
CA LYS A 30 47.08 -17.91 -15.55
C LYS A 30 48.06 -17.01 -16.31
N SER A 31 47.89 -15.73 -16.21
CA SER A 31 48.89 -14.75 -16.60
C SER A 31 49.85 -14.60 -15.43
N ASP A 32 51.05 -15.16 -15.59
CA ASP A 32 52.15 -14.87 -14.70
C ASP A 32 52.61 -13.43 -14.89
N THR A 33 52.31 -12.63 -13.93
CA THR A 33 53.01 -11.44 -13.47
C THR A 33 52.07 -10.55 -12.67
N VAL A 34 51.94 -10.82 -11.41
CA VAL A 34 51.42 -9.82 -10.46
C VAL A 34 52.54 -8.81 -10.21
N LYS A 35 52.54 -7.69 -10.90
CA LYS A 35 53.29 -6.51 -10.46
C LYS A 35 52.63 -6.02 -9.15
N VAL A 36 53.32 -6.20 -8.05
CA VAL A 36 52.95 -5.61 -6.77
C VAL A 36 53.11 -4.10 -6.90
N MET A 37 52.01 -3.41 -7.21
CA MET A 37 51.94 -1.97 -7.09
C MET A 37 51.99 -1.59 -5.63
N LYS A 38 53.10 -0.99 -5.20
CA LYS A 38 53.22 -0.31 -3.92
C LYS A 38 52.52 1.04 -3.95
N ASP A 39 51.18 1.02 -4.11
CA ASP A 39 50.40 2.24 -4.04
C ASP A 39 49.35 2.09 -2.92
N THR A 40 49.62 2.76 -1.84
CA THR A 40 48.75 2.87 -0.67
C THR A 40 47.40 3.46 -1.04
N GLU A 41 47.24 4.18 -2.17
CA GLU A 41 45.97 4.68 -2.68
C GLU A 41 45.12 3.58 -3.33
N ALA A 42 45.75 2.65 -4.07
CA ALA A 42 45.04 1.54 -4.69
C ALA A 42 44.46 0.59 -3.60
N LEU A 43 45.18 0.39 -2.51
CA LEU A 43 44.68 -0.35 -1.34
C LEU A 43 43.52 0.35 -0.64
N LYS A 44 43.53 1.70 -0.51
CA LYS A 44 42.40 2.49 0.02
C LYS A 44 41.18 2.41 -0.89
N PHE A 45 41.38 2.42 -2.20
CA PHE A 45 40.30 2.32 -3.19
C PHE A 45 39.63 0.92 -3.17
N THR A 46 40.44 -0.13 -3.05
CA THR A 46 39.95 -1.52 -2.92
C THR A 46 39.22 -1.72 -1.60
N PHE A 47 39.76 -1.19 -0.50
CA PHE A 47 39.13 -1.27 0.83
C PHE A 47 37.78 -0.52 0.89
N ASN A 48 37.68 0.64 0.24
CA ASN A 48 36.42 1.37 0.12
C ASN A 48 35.40 0.65 -0.77
N ARG A 49 35.83 -0.04 -1.83
CA ARG A 49 34.96 -0.90 -2.65
C ARG A 49 34.43 -2.08 -1.85
N PHE A 50 35.26 -2.72 -1.03
CA PHE A 50 34.82 -3.79 -0.12
C PHE A 50 33.86 -3.28 0.98
N LYS A 51 34.06 -2.09 1.52
CA LYS A 51 33.12 -1.47 2.47
C LYS A 51 31.78 -1.10 1.83
N LEU A 52 31.77 -0.60 0.60
CA LEU A 52 30.52 -0.31 -0.15
C LEU A 52 29.76 -1.60 -0.54
N ALA A 53 30.46 -2.74 -0.71
CA ALA A 53 29.82 -4.02 -1.00
C ALA A 53 29.19 -4.69 0.23
N GLN A 54 29.41 -4.18 1.45
CA GLN A 54 28.94 -4.80 2.69
C GLN A 54 27.69 -4.20 3.30
N GLN A 55 27.13 -3.12 2.73
CA GLN A 55 25.91 -2.54 3.28
C GLN A 55 24.69 -3.33 2.79
N LYS A 56 24.43 -4.48 3.46
CA LYS A 56 23.30 -5.38 3.16
C LYS A 56 21.96 -4.80 3.60
N TRP A 57 21.96 -3.88 4.58
CA TRP A 57 20.78 -3.27 5.14
C TRP A 57 20.61 -1.82 4.68
N PHE A 58 19.49 -1.54 4.05
CA PHE A 58 18.99 -0.19 3.82
C PHE A 58 17.97 0.15 4.91
N LYS A 59 18.17 1.29 5.57
CA LYS A 59 17.27 1.84 6.60
C LYS A 59 16.74 3.18 6.12
N PHE A 60 15.44 3.37 6.25
CA PHE A 60 14.80 4.64 5.94
C PHE A 60 13.75 4.93 6.99
N ASN A 61 13.85 6.09 7.61
CA ASN A 61 12.88 6.59 8.58
C ASN A 61 12.46 7.99 8.12
N GLN A 62 11.18 8.22 8.08
CA GLN A 62 10.62 9.51 7.71
C GLN A 62 9.42 9.81 8.59
N VAL A 63 9.36 11.01 9.13
CA VAL A 63 8.19 11.54 9.79
C VAL A 63 7.84 12.88 9.18
N SER A 64 6.55 13.18 9.06
CA SER A 64 6.08 14.48 8.57
C SER A 64 4.78 14.89 9.24
N LEU A 65 4.59 16.19 9.39
CA LEU A 65 3.35 16.82 9.82
C LEU A 65 2.96 17.84 8.75
N ASN A 66 1.85 17.58 8.08
CA ASN A 66 1.27 18.48 7.07
C ASN A 66 0.08 19.20 7.73
N MET A 67 0.01 20.52 7.59
CA MET A 67 -1.00 21.36 8.20
C MET A 67 -1.67 22.24 7.15
N SER A 68 -2.95 22.53 7.38
CA SER A 68 -3.72 23.54 6.65
C SER A 68 -4.56 24.29 7.65
N GLU A 69 -4.52 25.61 7.62
CA GLU A 69 -5.24 26.49 8.54
C GLU A 69 -5.98 27.57 7.75
N VAL A 70 -7.19 27.86 8.21
CA VAL A 70 -7.97 29.04 7.82
C VAL A 70 -8.41 29.73 9.11
N ALA A 71 -7.95 30.94 9.33
CA ALA A 71 -8.28 31.73 10.53
C ALA A 71 -9.05 32.99 10.15
N PHE A 72 -10.15 33.27 10.85
CA PHE A 72 -10.95 34.47 10.70
C PHE A 72 -10.92 35.27 11.99
N SER A 73 -10.67 36.58 11.90
CA SER A 73 -10.81 37.55 12.98
C SER A 73 -11.55 38.75 12.46
N ASN A 74 -12.69 39.09 13.07
CA ASN A 74 -13.54 40.23 12.69
C ASN A 74 -13.91 40.27 11.18
N TRP A 75 -14.06 39.10 10.58
CA TRP A 75 -14.36 38.94 9.14
C TRP A 75 -15.85 39.11 8.91
N SER A 76 -16.25 40.20 8.21
CA SER A 76 -17.66 40.56 8.03
C SER A 76 -18.44 39.70 7.06
N ALA A 77 -17.76 39.00 6.15
CA ALA A 77 -18.40 38.17 5.11
C ALA A 77 -18.77 36.75 5.60
N GLY A 78 -18.60 36.46 6.92
CA GLY A 78 -18.84 35.13 7.48
C GLY A 78 -17.68 34.17 7.23
N GLY A 79 -17.76 32.99 7.82
CA GLY A 79 -16.76 31.93 7.76
C GLY A 79 -16.42 31.38 9.15
N GLU A 80 -15.93 30.16 9.20
CA GLU A 80 -15.48 29.52 10.44
C GLU A 80 -13.99 29.18 10.37
N SER A 81 -13.26 29.50 11.43
CA SER A 81 -11.84 29.13 11.54
C SER A 81 -11.72 27.61 11.64
N SER A 82 -10.76 27.05 10.92
CA SER A 82 -10.46 25.62 10.95
C SER A 82 -8.97 25.36 10.88
N ILE A 83 -8.53 24.29 11.51
CA ILE A 83 -7.17 23.76 11.41
C ILE A 83 -7.24 22.27 11.12
N SER A 84 -6.45 21.81 10.15
CA SER A 84 -6.28 20.41 9.83
C SER A 84 -4.83 20.02 9.95
N GLY A 85 -4.56 18.84 10.52
CA GLY A 85 -3.22 18.29 10.61
C GLY A 85 -3.23 16.82 10.20
N ILE A 86 -2.23 16.41 9.42
CA ILE A 86 -1.98 15.01 9.06
C ILE A 86 -0.55 14.65 9.42
N PHE A 87 -0.42 13.77 10.39
CA PHE A 87 0.84 13.13 10.75
C PHE A 87 1.07 11.90 9.88
N ASN A 88 2.28 11.75 9.34
CA ASN A 88 2.71 10.57 8.61
C ASN A 88 4.04 10.08 9.18
N ALA A 89 4.15 8.77 9.39
CA ALA A 89 5.40 8.12 9.75
C ALA A 89 5.62 6.91 8.84
N LYS A 90 6.84 6.79 8.30
CA LYS A 90 7.23 5.71 7.40
C LYS A 90 8.57 5.15 7.80
N PHE A 91 8.61 3.84 8.05
CA PHE A 91 9.81 3.11 8.41
C PHE A 91 10.02 1.98 7.42
N ARG A 92 11.20 1.92 6.82
CA ARG A 92 11.56 0.85 5.89
C ARG A 92 12.87 0.22 6.28
N ARG A 93 12.90 -1.11 6.22
CA ARG A 93 14.07 -1.94 6.46
C ARG A 93 14.19 -2.94 5.33
N ARG A 94 15.20 -2.75 4.50
CA ARG A 94 15.44 -3.65 3.37
C ARG A 94 16.80 -4.29 3.51
N TYR A 95 16.82 -5.61 3.59
CA TYR A 95 18.00 -6.43 3.42
C TYR A 95 18.14 -6.81 1.96
N THR A 96 19.34 -6.74 1.40
CA THR A 96 19.60 -7.13 0.01
C THR A 96 20.90 -7.94 -0.05
N GLU A 97 20.80 -9.11 -0.65
CA GLU A 97 21.91 -9.99 -1.01
C GLU A 97 21.95 -10.14 -2.53
N ARG A 98 22.96 -10.88 -3.08
CA ARG A 98 23.09 -11.06 -4.54
C ARG A 98 21.83 -11.62 -5.19
N THR A 99 21.21 -12.61 -4.54
CA THR A 99 20.09 -13.39 -5.09
C THR A 99 18.77 -13.17 -4.40
N PHE A 100 18.71 -12.51 -3.26
CA PHE A 100 17.46 -12.27 -2.55
C PHE A 100 17.40 -10.90 -1.88
N PHE A 101 16.19 -10.45 -1.58
CA PHE A 101 15.92 -9.31 -0.72
C PHE A 101 14.81 -9.65 0.28
N TRP A 102 14.83 -8.93 1.39
CA TRP A 102 13.73 -8.88 2.35
C TRP A 102 13.44 -7.43 2.69
N ASP A 103 12.24 -6.96 2.31
CA ASP A 103 11.83 -5.57 2.41
C ASP A 103 10.62 -5.45 3.32
N ASN A 104 10.75 -4.68 4.39
CA ASN A 104 9.68 -4.44 5.35
C ASN A 104 9.42 -2.94 5.42
N GLU A 105 8.15 -2.56 5.27
CA GLU A 105 7.69 -1.17 5.32
C GLU A 105 6.52 -1.05 6.27
N LEU A 106 6.65 -0.17 7.26
CA LEU A 106 5.58 0.25 8.17
C LEU A 106 5.22 1.70 7.84
N GLU A 107 3.93 1.96 7.61
CA GLU A 107 3.40 3.30 7.37
C GLU A 107 2.23 3.57 8.32
N ILE A 108 2.27 4.72 8.96
CA ILE A 108 1.26 5.21 9.89
C ILE A 108 0.84 6.59 9.41
N ASN A 109 -0.46 6.78 9.16
CA ASN A 109 -1.04 8.09 8.87
C ASN A 109 -2.15 8.36 9.88
N TYR A 110 -2.19 9.57 10.44
CA TYR A 110 -3.26 10.00 11.32
C TYR A 110 -3.58 11.46 11.10
N GLY A 111 -4.81 11.75 10.75
CA GLY A 111 -5.26 13.09 10.41
C GLY A 111 -6.47 13.50 11.24
N ILE A 112 -6.47 14.78 11.65
CA ILE A 112 -7.57 15.42 12.35
C ILE A 112 -7.91 16.75 11.69
N ASN A 113 -9.16 17.16 11.87
CA ASN A 113 -9.65 18.49 11.55
C ASN A 113 -10.39 19.03 12.78
N ALA A 114 -10.03 20.22 13.21
CA ALA A 114 -10.71 20.99 14.24
C ALA A 114 -11.32 22.25 13.61
N GLN A 115 -12.61 22.47 13.82
CA GLN A 115 -13.36 23.61 13.34
C GLN A 115 -14.05 24.28 14.52
N LYS A 116 -14.06 25.62 14.56
CA LYS A 116 -14.71 26.38 15.64
C LYS A 116 -16.17 25.95 15.79
N GLY A 117 -16.58 25.66 17.02
CA GLY A 117 -17.95 25.26 17.33
C GLY A 117 -18.34 23.82 16.94
N ARG A 118 -17.38 23.00 16.49
CA ARG A 118 -17.59 21.57 16.16
C ARG A 118 -16.59 20.69 16.88
N GLU A 119 -16.95 19.43 17.07
CA GLU A 119 -16.03 18.42 17.57
C GLU A 119 -14.89 18.15 16.60
N VAL A 120 -13.74 17.75 17.14
CA VAL A 120 -12.59 17.33 16.34
C VAL A 120 -12.94 16.08 15.57
N ARG A 121 -12.70 16.09 14.26
CA ARG A 121 -13.03 15.00 13.35
C ARG A 121 -11.78 14.34 12.81
N LYS A 122 -11.83 13.04 12.72
CA LYS A 122 -10.80 12.26 12.04
C LYS A 122 -10.90 12.44 10.53
N THR A 123 -9.78 12.73 9.86
CA THR A 123 -9.70 12.96 8.41
C THR A 123 -8.84 11.92 7.69
N ASP A 124 -7.90 11.30 8.40
CA ASP A 124 -7.07 10.20 7.89
C ASP A 124 -6.75 9.22 9.02
N ASP A 125 -6.65 7.95 8.70
CA ASP A 125 -6.27 6.91 9.66
C ASP A 125 -5.86 5.65 8.92
N LYS A 126 -4.56 5.35 8.90
CA LYS A 126 -3.98 4.21 8.19
C LYS A 126 -2.85 3.62 9.00
N LEU A 127 -2.93 2.34 9.23
CA LEU A 127 -1.81 1.52 9.72
C LEU A 127 -1.54 0.44 8.68
N SER A 128 -0.38 0.50 8.03
CA SER A 128 0.00 -0.42 6.97
C SER A 128 1.35 -1.05 7.26
N LEU A 129 1.42 -2.38 7.17
CA LEU A 129 2.65 -3.15 7.23
C LEU A 129 2.76 -4.00 5.96
N ILE A 130 3.85 -3.84 5.22
CA ILE A 130 4.17 -4.65 4.04
C ILE A 130 5.48 -5.36 4.28
N SER A 131 5.52 -6.68 4.10
CA SER A 131 6.73 -7.49 4.12
C SER A 131 6.83 -8.27 2.82
N SER A 132 7.94 -8.12 2.10
CA SER A 132 8.18 -8.78 0.82
C SER A 132 9.51 -9.50 0.86
N PHE A 133 9.50 -10.79 0.57
CA PHE A 133 10.68 -11.60 0.37
C PHE A 133 10.78 -12.01 -1.10
N GLY A 134 11.88 -11.65 -1.75
CA GLY A 134 12.11 -11.95 -3.16
C GLY A 134 13.41 -12.70 -3.38
N TYR A 135 13.37 -13.72 -4.25
CA TYR A 135 14.51 -14.52 -4.65
C TYR A 135 14.66 -14.51 -6.18
N ARG A 136 15.89 -14.46 -6.68
CA ARG A 136 16.23 -14.59 -8.11
C ARG A 136 17.35 -15.59 -8.31
N GLY A 137 17.24 -16.41 -9.35
CA GLY A 137 18.26 -17.42 -9.67
C GLY A 137 19.52 -16.82 -10.28
N ASP A 138 19.40 -15.67 -10.97
CA ASP A 138 20.52 -14.95 -11.59
C ASP A 138 20.65 -13.55 -10.99
N SER A 139 21.85 -13.22 -10.51
CA SER A 139 22.17 -11.92 -9.92
C SER A 139 22.04 -10.73 -10.91
N GLN A 140 22.05 -10.97 -12.20
CA GLN A 140 21.86 -9.97 -13.26
C GLN A 140 20.38 -9.74 -13.59
N SER A 141 19.47 -10.65 -13.19
CA SER A 141 18.05 -10.53 -13.45
C SER A 141 17.43 -9.44 -12.59
N PHE A 142 16.45 -8.72 -13.15
CA PHE A 142 15.59 -7.79 -12.43
C PHE A 142 14.27 -8.43 -11.97
N TRP A 143 14.05 -9.69 -12.31
CA TRP A 143 12.88 -10.47 -11.92
C TRP A 143 13.19 -11.31 -10.67
N TYR A 144 12.28 -11.24 -9.70
CA TYR A 144 12.33 -12.00 -8.45
C TYR A 144 11.07 -12.84 -8.32
N TYR A 145 11.20 -14.07 -7.87
CA TYR A 145 10.09 -14.82 -7.28
C TYR A 145 9.83 -14.24 -5.90
N THR A 146 8.63 -13.76 -5.66
CA THR A 146 8.33 -12.93 -4.47
C THR A 146 7.13 -13.48 -3.73
N ALA A 147 7.27 -13.59 -2.40
CA ALA A 147 6.19 -13.73 -1.46
C ALA A 147 5.98 -12.38 -0.76
N ARG A 148 4.74 -11.89 -0.74
CA ARG A 148 4.39 -10.61 -0.11
C ARG A 148 3.26 -10.79 0.86
N TYR A 149 3.46 -10.29 2.07
CA TYR A 149 2.46 -10.13 3.11
C TYR A 149 2.13 -8.64 3.23
N GLN A 150 0.85 -8.32 3.36
CA GLN A 150 0.38 -6.97 3.63
C GLN A 150 -0.72 -7.03 4.69
N PHE A 151 -0.59 -6.15 5.67
CA PHE A 151 -1.59 -5.86 6.68
C PHE A 151 -1.98 -4.39 6.56
N LEU A 152 -3.28 -4.11 6.52
CA LEU A 152 -3.82 -2.77 6.48
C LEU A 152 -4.98 -2.66 7.44
N SER A 153 -4.97 -1.68 8.35
CA SER A 153 -6.05 -1.36 9.26
C SER A 153 -6.05 0.13 9.58
N GLN A 154 -6.88 0.52 10.52
CA GLN A 154 -6.90 1.84 11.14
C GLN A 154 -6.56 1.74 12.63
N ILE A 155 -6.27 2.88 13.27
CA ILE A 155 -5.81 2.95 14.66
C ILE A 155 -6.96 3.27 15.60
N SER A 156 -7.83 4.21 15.20
CA SER A 156 -8.89 4.75 16.04
C SER A 156 -10.28 4.54 15.46
N ASN A 157 -11.30 4.81 16.24
CA ASN A 157 -12.69 4.73 15.79
C ASN A 157 -12.96 5.76 14.68
N GLY A 158 -13.73 5.35 13.67
CA GLY A 158 -14.30 6.23 12.67
C GLY A 158 -15.80 6.42 12.90
N TYR A 159 -16.32 7.61 12.58
CA TYR A 159 -17.70 7.98 12.82
C TYR A 159 -18.33 8.58 11.57
N ASN A 160 -19.64 8.47 11.48
CA ASN A 160 -20.44 9.16 10.46
C ASN A 160 -20.95 10.49 11.04
N TYR A 161 -20.07 11.48 11.09
CA TYR A 161 -20.37 12.77 11.70
C TYR A 161 -21.66 13.41 11.17
N PRO A 162 -22.48 14.05 12.04
CA PRO A 162 -22.20 14.44 13.43
C PRO A 162 -22.43 13.33 14.48
N ASP A 163 -22.90 12.14 14.10
CA ASP A 163 -23.10 11.02 15.03
C ASP A 163 -21.76 10.43 15.46
N VAL A 164 -21.47 10.54 16.76
CA VAL A 164 -20.26 9.98 17.39
C VAL A 164 -20.55 8.88 18.39
N GLU A 165 -21.84 8.50 18.55
CA GLU A 165 -22.22 7.44 19.49
C GLU A 165 -21.89 6.05 18.92
N LYS A 166 -22.11 5.87 17.59
CA LYS A 166 -21.93 4.58 16.93
C LYS A 166 -20.79 4.63 15.93
N PRO A 167 -19.60 4.11 16.28
CA PRO A 167 -18.50 4.04 15.34
C PRO A 167 -18.84 3.15 14.15
N ILE A 168 -18.54 3.63 12.93
CA ILE A 168 -18.70 2.89 11.68
C ILE A 168 -17.45 2.07 11.33
N SER A 169 -16.34 2.30 12.04
CA SER A 169 -15.10 1.54 11.90
C SER A 169 -14.27 1.63 13.17
N LYS A 170 -13.45 0.61 13.44
CA LYS A 170 -12.58 0.49 14.62
C LYS A 170 -11.25 -0.15 14.26
N PHE A 171 -10.31 -0.19 15.18
CA PHE A 171 -9.11 -1.02 15.05
C PHE A 171 -9.50 -2.48 14.79
N PHE A 172 -8.92 -3.13 13.78
CA PHE A 172 -9.31 -4.46 13.27
C PHE A 172 -10.80 -4.59 12.85
N ALA A 173 -11.45 -3.48 12.54
CA ALA A 173 -12.80 -3.46 11.99
C ALA A 173 -12.96 -2.25 11.02
N PRO A 174 -12.36 -2.34 9.77
CA PRO A 174 -11.75 -3.49 9.15
C PRO A 174 -10.24 -3.65 9.39
N ALA A 175 -9.75 -4.89 9.23
CA ALA A 175 -8.36 -5.18 8.90
C ALA A 175 -8.33 -6.03 7.63
N TYR A 176 -7.46 -5.65 6.71
CA TYR A 176 -7.21 -6.37 5.46
C TYR A 176 -5.85 -7.06 5.54
N ILE A 177 -5.84 -8.37 5.42
CA ILE A 177 -4.64 -9.19 5.41
C ILE A 177 -4.51 -9.82 4.04
N THR A 178 -3.42 -9.56 3.35
CA THR A 178 -3.19 -10.09 2.01
C THR A 178 -1.87 -10.86 1.98
N PHE A 179 -1.89 -12.04 1.39
CA PHE A 179 -0.70 -12.84 1.14
C PHE A 179 -0.68 -13.23 -0.34
N GLY A 180 0.37 -12.80 -1.05
CA GLY A 180 0.53 -13.02 -2.48
C GLY A 180 1.82 -13.76 -2.80
N LEU A 181 1.74 -14.70 -3.75
CA LEU A 181 2.87 -15.40 -4.34
C LEU A 181 2.94 -15.09 -5.83
N GLY A 182 4.12 -14.69 -6.30
CA GLY A 182 4.26 -14.31 -7.70
C GLY A 182 5.65 -13.86 -8.09
N THR A 183 5.73 -12.92 -9.04
CA THR A 183 6.98 -12.38 -9.55
C THR A 183 7.00 -10.86 -9.40
N GLU A 184 8.16 -10.31 -9.04
CA GLU A 184 8.40 -8.88 -8.95
C GLU A 184 9.49 -8.46 -9.92
N TYR A 185 9.18 -7.48 -10.78
CA TYR A 185 10.17 -6.80 -11.60
C TYR A 185 10.63 -5.53 -10.88
N ALA A 186 11.92 -5.45 -10.54
CA ALA A 186 12.50 -4.36 -9.76
C ALA A 186 13.89 -3.99 -10.28
N PRO A 187 13.98 -3.18 -11.35
CA PRO A 187 15.26 -2.76 -11.92
C PRO A 187 16.02 -1.83 -10.97
N SER A 188 17.33 -2.08 -10.80
CA SER A 188 18.16 -1.36 -9.82
C SER A 188 18.43 0.11 -10.17
N LYS A 189 18.32 0.50 -11.46
CA LYS A 189 18.64 1.84 -11.93
C LYS A 189 17.50 2.86 -11.71
N ILE A 190 16.27 2.41 -11.57
CA ILE A 190 15.10 3.27 -11.39
C ILE A 190 14.34 2.81 -10.13
N LYS A 191 13.73 3.76 -9.45
CA LYS A 191 12.87 3.47 -8.29
C LYS A 191 11.47 3.05 -8.76
N PHE A 192 11.42 1.90 -9.41
CA PHE A 192 10.22 1.29 -9.95
C PHE A 192 10.15 -0.18 -9.53
N SER A 193 8.98 -0.65 -9.18
CA SER A 193 8.72 -2.08 -9.04
C SER A 193 7.28 -2.39 -9.42
N ILE A 194 7.08 -3.58 -10.00
CA ILE A 194 5.76 -4.15 -10.24
C ILE A 194 5.77 -5.60 -9.78
N PHE A 195 4.81 -5.96 -8.95
CA PHE A 195 4.59 -7.30 -8.42
C PHE A 195 3.33 -7.88 -9.04
N LEU A 196 3.47 -9.02 -9.68
CA LEU A 196 2.41 -9.79 -10.33
C LEU A 196 2.18 -11.06 -9.51
N SER A 197 1.05 -11.16 -8.86
CA SER A 197 0.69 -12.29 -8.01
C SER A 197 -0.52 -13.03 -8.56
N PRO A 198 -0.33 -14.14 -9.27
CA PRO A 198 -1.43 -14.97 -9.74
C PRO A 198 -2.16 -15.70 -8.60
N ILE A 199 -1.53 -15.83 -7.44
CA ILE A 199 -2.12 -16.47 -6.25
C ILE A 199 -2.06 -15.46 -5.13
N THR A 200 -3.21 -14.88 -4.78
CA THR A 200 -3.37 -13.91 -3.71
C THR A 200 -4.53 -14.32 -2.81
N LEU A 201 -4.24 -14.54 -1.55
CA LEU A 201 -5.24 -14.69 -0.48
C LEU A 201 -5.50 -13.33 0.13
N LYS A 202 -6.75 -12.87 0.16
CA LYS A 202 -7.18 -11.64 0.81
C LYS A 202 -8.18 -12.02 1.90
N THR A 203 -7.92 -11.60 3.13
CA THR A 203 -8.81 -11.79 4.27
C THR A 203 -9.24 -10.44 4.80
N THR A 204 -10.51 -10.16 4.77
CA THR A 204 -11.13 -9.02 5.44
C THR A 204 -11.61 -9.48 6.83
N ALA A 205 -11.07 -8.84 7.88
CA ALA A 205 -11.45 -9.11 9.27
C ALA A 205 -12.20 -7.92 9.86
N VAL A 206 -13.35 -8.19 10.50
CA VAL A 206 -14.20 -7.22 11.19
C VAL A 206 -14.45 -7.75 12.61
N LEU A 207 -13.53 -7.46 13.53
CA LEU A 207 -13.58 -8.07 14.87
C LEU A 207 -14.70 -7.50 15.75
N ASP A 208 -15.22 -6.32 15.43
CA ASP A 208 -16.42 -5.78 16.09
C ASP A 208 -17.67 -6.52 15.62
N GLN A 209 -18.36 -7.21 16.56
CA GLN A 209 -19.52 -8.05 16.21
C GLN A 209 -20.69 -7.24 15.67
N ARG A 210 -20.93 -6.03 16.16
CA ARG A 210 -22.02 -5.17 15.68
C ARG A 210 -21.81 -4.83 14.20
N LEU A 211 -20.59 -4.41 13.84
CA LEU A 211 -20.24 -4.12 12.45
C LEU A 211 -20.31 -5.39 11.57
N ALA A 212 -19.89 -6.52 12.09
CA ALA A 212 -20.01 -7.81 11.40
C ALA A 212 -21.48 -8.21 11.19
N ASP A 213 -22.34 -8.02 12.20
CA ASP A 213 -23.77 -8.31 12.09
C ASP A 213 -24.48 -7.38 11.10
N GLU A 214 -23.96 -6.19 10.87
CA GLU A 214 -24.40 -5.25 9.84
C GLU A 214 -23.88 -5.61 8.43
N GLY A 215 -22.91 -6.52 8.33
CA GLY A 215 -22.26 -6.90 7.07
C GLY A 215 -21.31 -5.82 6.56
N ALA A 216 -20.70 -5.04 7.47
CA ALA A 216 -19.78 -3.98 7.12
C ALA A 216 -18.53 -4.55 6.42
N PHE A 217 -17.95 -3.80 5.48
CA PHE A 217 -16.71 -4.15 4.77
C PHE A 217 -16.74 -5.49 4.01
N GLY A 218 -17.94 -5.95 3.57
CA GLY A 218 -18.10 -7.13 2.73
C GLY A 218 -18.17 -8.47 3.49
N VAL A 219 -18.19 -8.48 4.84
CA VAL A 219 -18.42 -9.74 5.60
C VAL A 219 -19.88 -10.17 5.54
N GLU A 220 -20.13 -11.46 5.77
CA GLU A 220 -21.48 -12.02 5.74
C GLU A 220 -22.32 -11.47 6.91
N ARG A 221 -23.43 -10.80 6.57
CA ARG A 221 -24.35 -10.17 7.51
C ARG A 221 -25.05 -11.21 8.40
N ALA A 222 -25.45 -10.78 9.59
CA ALA A 222 -26.31 -11.56 10.48
C ALA A 222 -27.68 -11.88 9.83
N GLN A 223 -28.15 -13.09 10.03
CA GLN A 223 -29.52 -13.47 9.70
C GLN A 223 -30.46 -13.03 10.83
N ARG A 224 -31.52 -12.30 10.47
CA ARG A 224 -32.48 -11.74 11.41
C ARG A 224 -33.89 -12.31 11.14
N ALA A 225 -34.62 -12.52 12.19
CA ALA A 225 -36.05 -12.78 12.11
C ALA A 225 -36.82 -11.48 11.72
N PRO A 226 -38.10 -11.58 11.31
CA PRO A 226 -38.93 -10.40 10.98
C PRO A 226 -39.07 -9.39 12.12
N ASP A 227 -38.96 -9.84 13.37
CA ASP A 227 -38.96 -9.00 14.59
C ASP A 227 -37.62 -8.30 14.87
N GLY A 228 -36.59 -8.56 14.05
CA GLY A 228 -35.23 -7.98 14.20
C GLY A 228 -34.29 -8.82 15.07
N THR A 229 -34.78 -9.90 15.71
CA THR A 229 -33.94 -10.79 16.52
C THR A 229 -32.86 -11.48 15.67
N ILE A 230 -31.62 -11.54 16.18
CA ILE A 230 -30.52 -12.21 15.49
C ILE A 230 -30.66 -13.71 15.64
N LEU A 231 -30.98 -14.42 14.55
CA LEU A 231 -31.02 -15.88 14.48
C LEU A 231 -29.62 -16.48 14.32
N LYS A 232 -28.76 -15.81 13.51
CA LYS A 232 -27.38 -16.23 13.31
C LYS A 232 -26.51 -14.97 13.22
N LYS A 233 -25.43 -14.92 14.00
CA LYS A 233 -24.48 -13.80 14.00
C LYS A 233 -23.78 -13.67 12.66
N GLY A 234 -23.43 -12.46 12.27
CA GLY A 234 -22.59 -12.17 11.11
C GLY A 234 -21.19 -12.76 11.26
N LYS A 235 -20.59 -13.10 10.15
CA LYS A 235 -19.21 -13.57 10.13
C LYS A 235 -18.25 -12.40 10.31
N ARG A 236 -17.21 -12.61 11.10
CA ARG A 236 -16.17 -11.62 11.36
C ARG A 236 -15.06 -11.62 10.33
N THR A 237 -15.03 -12.60 9.44
CA THR A 237 -14.01 -12.74 8.41
C THR A 237 -14.63 -13.09 7.08
N HIS A 238 -14.05 -12.52 6.03
CA HIS A 238 -14.32 -12.86 4.64
C HIS A 238 -13.00 -13.19 3.96
N ASN A 239 -12.92 -14.36 3.31
CA ASN A 239 -11.72 -14.83 2.63
C ASN A 239 -11.97 -14.91 1.14
N GLU A 240 -11.03 -14.42 0.37
CA GLU A 240 -11.05 -14.37 -1.08
C GLU A 240 -9.75 -14.96 -1.62
N LEU A 241 -9.82 -15.60 -2.78
CA LEU A 241 -8.67 -16.10 -3.52
C LEU A 241 -8.72 -15.51 -4.91
N GLY A 242 -7.66 -14.81 -5.28
CA GLY A 242 -7.62 -14.10 -6.55
C GLY A 242 -6.21 -13.87 -7.08
N PHE A 243 -6.11 -12.90 -7.95
CA PHE A 243 -4.84 -12.36 -8.42
C PHE A 243 -4.66 -10.93 -7.97
N SER A 244 -3.42 -10.47 -7.84
CA SER A 244 -3.14 -9.05 -7.64
C SER A 244 -2.00 -8.56 -8.51
N VAL A 245 -2.09 -7.28 -8.89
CA VAL A 245 -1.04 -6.53 -9.57
C VAL A 245 -0.79 -5.28 -8.78
N SER A 246 0.39 -5.15 -8.19
CA SER A 246 0.74 -3.95 -7.44
C SER A 246 2.05 -3.37 -7.93
N GLY A 247 2.14 -2.04 -7.93
CA GLY A 247 3.32 -1.34 -8.39
C GLY A 247 3.60 -0.07 -7.60
N ARG A 248 4.87 0.33 -7.67
CA ARG A 248 5.36 1.59 -7.10
C ARG A 248 6.33 2.24 -8.06
N TRP A 249 6.22 3.53 -8.18
CA TRP A 249 7.16 4.33 -8.94
C TRP A 249 7.44 5.66 -8.24
N ASP A 250 8.72 5.88 -7.92
CA ASP A 250 9.21 7.14 -7.38
C ASP A 250 10.05 7.83 -8.46
N LYS A 251 9.58 8.96 -8.96
CA LYS A 251 10.24 9.72 -10.02
C LYS A 251 10.58 11.13 -9.55
N LYS A 252 11.85 11.50 -9.68
CA LYS A 252 12.25 12.91 -9.63
C LYS A 252 11.81 13.59 -10.92
N VAL A 253 10.77 14.43 -10.85
CA VAL A 253 10.20 15.14 -12.01
C VAL A 253 11.02 16.39 -12.31
N MET A 254 11.36 17.15 -11.25
CA MET A 254 12.25 18.32 -11.27
C MET A 254 13.17 18.27 -10.05
N GLU A 255 14.09 19.21 -9.93
CA GLU A 255 15.08 19.20 -8.84
C GLU A 255 14.44 19.11 -7.46
N ASN A 256 13.36 19.85 -7.25
CA ASN A 256 12.63 19.92 -5.98
C ASN A 256 11.25 19.23 -6.03
N MET A 257 10.96 18.43 -7.06
CA MET A 257 9.66 17.79 -7.25
C MET A 257 9.83 16.29 -7.40
N ILE A 258 9.21 15.54 -6.48
CA ILE A 258 9.21 14.07 -6.47
C ILE A 258 7.78 13.59 -6.59
N LEU A 259 7.53 12.80 -7.63
CA LEU A 259 6.29 12.07 -7.83
C LEU A 259 6.45 10.67 -7.22
N ASN A 260 5.56 10.32 -6.30
CA ASN A 260 5.43 8.96 -5.77
C ASN A 260 4.07 8.44 -6.19
N THR A 261 4.02 7.35 -6.91
CA THR A 261 2.76 6.67 -7.23
C THR A 261 2.83 5.21 -6.85
N SER A 262 1.74 4.70 -6.31
CA SER A 262 1.56 3.29 -5.99
C SER A 262 0.15 2.86 -6.35
N PHE A 263 0.01 1.65 -6.82
CA PHE A 263 -1.28 1.06 -7.14
C PHE A 263 -1.33 -0.40 -6.71
N ASN A 264 -2.52 -0.85 -6.41
CA ASN A 264 -2.83 -2.25 -6.16
C ASN A 264 -4.18 -2.56 -6.82
N PHE A 265 -4.16 -3.52 -7.73
CA PHE A 265 -5.34 -4.08 -8.38
C PHE A 265 -5.52 -5.50 -7.89
N TYR A 266 -6.74 -5.84 -7.51
CA TYR A 266 -7.09 -7.18 -7.06
C TYR A 266 -8.33 -7.67 -7.79
N GLY A 267 -8.34 -8.93 -8.19
CA GLY A 267 -9.52 -9.57 -8.77
C GLY A 267 -9.73 -10.94 -8.14
N ASP A 268 -10.98 -11.20 -7.69
CA ASP A 268 -11.37 -12.48 -7.11
C ASP A 268 -11.62 -13.51 -8.22
N TYR A 269 -11.13 -14.73 -8.03
CA TYR A 269 -11.38 -15.86 -8.93
C TYR A 269 -12.75 -16.52 -8.72
N LEU A 270 -13.27 -16.44 -7.50
CA LEU A 270 -14.43 -17.20 -7.07
C LEU A 270 -15.74 -16.43 -7.19
N LYS A 271 -15.67 -15.12 -6.94
CA LYS A 271 -16.81 -14.24 -7.01
C LYS A 271 -16.58 -13.11 -7.99
N ASN A 272 -17.59 -12.78 -8.78
CA ASN A 272 -17.59 -11.64 -9.69
C ASN A 272 -16.31 -11.49 -10.52
N PHE A 273 -15.79 -12.61 -11.04
CA PHE A 273 -14.58 -12.62 -11.87
C PHE A 273 -14.72 -11.62 -13.03
N GLY A 274 -13.82 -10.65 -13.06
CA GLY A 274 -13.85 -9.51 -13.99
C GLY A 274 -14.08 -8.17 -13.31
N ASN A 275 -14.56 -8.15 -12.08
CA ASN A 275 -14.53 -6.96 -11.24
C ASN A 275 -13.13 -6.84 -10.62
N ILE A 276 -12.57 -5.65 -10.72
CA ILE A 276 -11.22 -5.37 -10.23
C ILE A 276 -11.32 -4.30 -9.14
N ASP A 277 -10.89 -4.66 -7.95
CA ASP A 277 -10.65 -3.68 -6.88
C ASP A 277 -9.44 -2.83 -7.24
N VAL A 278 -9.56 -1.53 -7.03
CA VAL A 278 -8.54 -0.53 -7.34
C VAL A 278 -8.18 0.24 -6.07
N ASP A 279 -6.89 0.29 -5.76
CA ASP A 279 -6.32 1.18 -4.76
C ASP A 279 -5.14 1.90 -5.40
N TRP A 280 -5.30 3.17 -5.76
CA TRP A 280 -4.29 3.94 -6.46
C TRP A 280 -4.02 5.26 -5.76
N GLU A 281 -2.81 5.42 -5.25
CA GLU A 281 -2.35 6.63 -4.59
C GLU A 281 -1.21 7.29 -5.39
N THR A 282 -1.32 8.60 -5.58
CA THR A 282 -0.30 9.42 -6.22
C THR A 282 -0.04 10.67 -5.40
N ASN A 283 1.21 10.94 -5.09
CA ASN A 283 1.66 12.08 -4.32
C ASN A 283 2.73 12.85 -5.08
N LEU A 284 2.51 14.14 -5.28
CA LEU A 284 3.51 15.08 -5.76
C LEU A 284 4.04 15.87 -4.55
N ASN A 285 5.30 15.65 -4.22
CA ASN A 285 5.98 16.34 -3.12
C ASN A 285 6.88 17.43 -3.71
N LEU A 286 6.64 18.67 -3.26
CA LEU A 286 7.38 19.86 -3.66
C LEU A 286 8.27 20.28 -2.49
N LYS A 287 9.56 20.07 -2.62
CA LYS A 287 10.52 20.35 -1.57
C LYS A 287 10.91 21.82 -1.59
N VAL A 288 10.58 22.57 -0.55
CA VAL A 288 10.96 23.97 -0.39
C VAL A 288 12.40 24.07 0.15
N ASN A 289 12.71 23.27 1.18
CA ASN A 289 14.05 23.14 1.74
C ASN A 289 14.23 21.74 2.36
N SER A 290 15.24 21.56 3.24
CA SER A 290 15.50 20.24 3.87
C SER A 290 14.40 19.77 4.80
N TYR A 291 13.57 20.66 5.30
CA TYR A 291 12.53 20.36 6.31
C TYR A 291 11.11 20.70 5.86
N VAL A 292 10.96 21.71 4.98
CA VAL A 292 9.64 22.20 4.55
C VAL A 292 9.30 21.66 3.17
N GLN A 293 8.08 21.12 3.05
CA GLN A 293 7.54 20.61 1.79
C GLN A 293 6.07 21.00 1.62
N ALA A 294 5.64 21.15 0.38
CA ALA A 294 4.23 21.10 0.01
C ALA A 294 3.91 19.72 -0.60
N ARG A 295 2.72 19.22 -0.36
CA ARG A 295 2.26 17.93 -0.88
C ARG A 295 0.91 18.08 -1.55
N ILE A 296 0.78 17.52 -2.74
CA ILE A 296 -0.47 17.30 -3.45
C ILE A 296 -0.64 15.79 -3.56
N GLY A 297 -1.67 15.24 -2.91
CA GLY A 297 -1.96 13.80 -2.91
C GLY A 297 -3.33 13.53 -3.50
N VAL A 298 -3.44 12.46 -4.28
CA VAL A 298 -4.70 11.92 -4.80
C VAL A 298 -4.72 10.43 -4.49
N HIS A 299 -5.84 9.96 -3.94
CA HIS A 299 -6.08 8.57 -3.63
C HIS A 299 -7.44 8.15 -4.19
N ILE A 300 -7.44 7.17 -5.05
CA ILE A 300 -8.63 6.59 -5.70
C ILE A 300 -8.77 5.16 -5.20
N LYS A 301 -9.97 4.82 -4.71
CA LYS A 301 -10.33 3.46 -4.30
C LYS A 301 -11.62 3.05 -4.97
N TYR A 302 -11.66 1.81 -5.43
CA TYR A 302 -12.86 1.12 -5.84
C TYR A 302 -12.80 -0.30 -5.30
N ASP A 303 -13.88 -0.77 -4.69
CA ASP A 303 -13.99 -2.11 -4.13
C ASP A 303 -15.45 -2.54 -4.32
N ASP A 304 -15.67 -3.62 -5.08
CA ASP A 304 -17.01 -4.10 -5.44
C ASP A 304 -17.78 -4.65 -4.22
N ASP A 305 -17.08 -5.10 -3.19
CA ASP A 305 -17.68 -5.61 -1.95
C ASP A 305 -18.10 -4.50 -0.98
N VAL A 306 -17.52 -3.29 -1.12
CA VAL A 306 -17.87 -2.10 -0.33
C VAL A 306 -19.02 -1.35 -0.96
N LYS A 307 -20.23 -1.62 -0.49
CA LYS A 307 -21.44 -0.96 -1.03
C LYS A 307 -21.83 0.24 -0.20
N PHE A 308 -21.98 1.39 -0.88
CA PHE A 308 -22.47 2.61 -0.27
C PHE A 308 -23.99 2.56 -0.16
N TYR A 309 -24.49 2.86 1.05
CA TYR A 309 -25.87 2.64 1.44
C TYR A 309 -26.90 3.55 0.77
N SER A 310 -27.95 3.06 0.78
CA SER A 310 -29.37 3.05 0.47
C SER A 310 -30.08 4.30 0.95
N TYR A 311 -30.68 4.94 0.01
CA TYR A 311 -31.76 5.89 0.21
C TYR A 311 -33.05 5.08 0.41
N LYS A 312 -33.74 5.32 1.52
CA LYS A 312 -35.09 4.83 1.71
C LYS A 312 -36.03 5.84 1.06
N ALA A 313 -36.63 5.47 -0.05
CA ALA A 313 -37.60 6.34 -0.73
C ALA A 313 -38.81 6.57 0.20
N PRO A 314 -39.57 7.67 0.01
CA PRO A 314 -40.77 7.95 0.79
C PRO A 314 -41.84 6.84 0.75
N ASN A 315 -41.81 6.00 -0.30
CA ASN A 315 -42.66 4.81 -0.45
C ASN A 315 -42.15 3.58 0.36
N GLY A 316 -41.04 3.70 1.11
CA GLY A 316 -40.49 2.63 1.92
C GLY A 316 -39.50 1.72 1.18
N GLU A 317 -39.32 1.85 -0.13
CA GLU A 317 -38.35 1.08 -0.90
C GLU A 317 -36.92 1.49 -0.57
N VAL A 318 -36.05 0.50 -0.40
CA VAL A 318 -34.62 0.70 -0.13
C VAL A 318 -33.87 0.53 -1.45
N HIS A 319 -33.42 1.65 -2.02
CA HIS A 319 -32.54 1.63 -3.18
C HIS A 319 -31.10 1.42 -2.72
N ASN A 320 -30.55 0.23 -2.95
CA ASN A 320 -29.12 -0.06 -2.72
C ASN A 320 -28.35 0.53 -3.88
N TYR A 321 -27.52 1.54 -3.59
CA TYR A 321 -26.51 2.00 -4.55
C TYR A 321 -25.34 1.03 -4.47
N GLY A 322 -24.82 0.55 -5.62
CA GLY A 322 -23.70 -0.38 -5.69
C GLY A 322 -22.37 0.20 -5.20
N ALA A 323 -21.30 -0.51 -5.47
CA ALA A 323 -19.94 -0.02 -5.26
C ALA A 323 -19.72 1.32 -5.98
N ARG A 324 -18.94 2.21 -5.37
CA ARG A 324 -18.63 3.53 -5.92
C ARG A 324 -17.13 3.78 -5.83
N THR A 325 -16.62 4.49 -6.82
CA THR A 325 -15.27 5.04 -6.76
C THR A 325 -15.19 6.06 -5.62
N GLN A 326 -14.27 5.84 -4.71
CA GLN A 326 -13.94 6.73 -3.61
C GLN A 326 -12.76 7.61 -4.02
N PHE A 327 -12.83 8.88 -3.76
CA PHE A 327 -11.80 9.85 -4.09
C PHE A 327 -11.41 10.65 -2.85
N LYS A 328 -10.10 10.74 -2.59
CA LYS A 328 -9.53 11.59 -1.55
C LYS A 328 -8.43 12.43 -2.15
N GLN A 329 -8.47 13.73 -1.91
CA GLN A 329 -7.42 14.67 -2.28
C GLN A 329 -6.84 15.31 -1.02
N VAL A 330 -5.53 15.50 -1.00
CA VAL A 330 -4.81 16.17 0.07
C VAL A 330 -3.95 17.26 -0.55
N LEU A 331 -4.09 18.48 -0.04
CA LEU A 331 -3.21 19.60 -0.32
C LEU A 331 -2.75 20.17 1.01
N GLY A 332 -1.48 20.27 1.24
CA GLY A 332 -0.96 20.79 2.49
C GLY A 332 0.50 21.21 2.40
N VAL A 333 0.90 22.06 3.35
CA VAL A 333 2.30 22.42 3.61
C VAL A 333 2.69 21.80 4.93
N GLY A 334 3.88 21.28 5.02
CA GLY A 334 4.29 20.58 6.22
C GLY A 334 5.79 20.52 6.44
N VAL A 335 6.14 19.98 7.59
CA VAL A 335 7.51 19.70 7.99
C VAL A 335 7.79 18.22 7.81
N LEU A 336 8.95 17.93 7.24
CA LEU A 336 9.45 16.59 6.96
C LEU A 336 10.81 16.41 7.62
N TYR A 337 11.01 15.27 8.29
CA TYR A 337 12.30 14.87 8.83
C TYR A 337 12.60 13.42 8.42
N THR A 338 13.80 13.23 7.85
CA THR A 338 14.29 11.91 7.42
C THR A 338 15.58 11.60 8.17
N PHE A 339 15.70 10.41 8.80
CA PHE A 339 16.83 10.01 9.65
C PHE A 339 17.17 8.52 9.56
#